data_c829b3158ef58e2fca1f0bd66bf59dc5
#
_entry.id   c829b3158ef58e2fca1f0bd66bf59dc5
#
_cell.length_a   1.000
_cell.length_b   1.000
_cell.length_c   1.000
_cell.angle_alpha   90.00
_cell.angle_beta   90.00
_cell.angle_gamma   90.00
#
_symmetry.space_group_name_H-M   'P 1'
#
loop_
_entity.id
_entity.type
_entity.pdbx_description
1 polymer ?
#
loop_
_entity_poly.entity_id
_entity_poly.type
_entity_poly.pdbx_seq_one_letter_code
_entity_poly.pdbx_strand_id
1 'polypeptide(L)'
;VGLGHRLNHLPKQMSGGQQQRVAIARAVAARPPIILADEPTGNLDSHSGRDVMKILHQLNDEGRTVILITHDNGIAEQAKRVIRIQDGKVVEDYRNEHPKQP
;
A
#
# COMPACT_ATOMS: atom_id res chain seq x y z
N VAL A 1 12.81 -3.38 -15.77
CA VAL A 1 11.55 -3.39 -15.04
C VAL A 1 11.87 -3.43 -13.56
N GLY A 2 11.23 -2.58 -12.81
CA GLY A 2 11.39 -2.54 -11.37
C GLY A 2 10.88 -3.80 -10.68
N LEU A 3 11.16 -3.89 -9.39
CA LEU A 3 10.77 -5.03 -8.57
C LEU A 3 9.31 -5.01 -8.14
N GLY A 4 8.51 -4.06 -8.66
CA GLY A 4 7.09 -3.95 -8.36
C GLY A 4 6.44 -2.85 -9.15
N HIS A 5 5.15 -2.66 -8.91
CA HIS A 5 4.36 -1.61 -9.57
C HIS A 5 4.04 -0.49 -8.58
N ARG A 6 4.16 0.75 -9.02
CA ARG A 6 3.82 1.91 -8.22
C ARG A 6 2.32 2.20 -8.37
N LEU A 7 1.59 2.06 -7.30
CA LEU A 7 0.14 2.24 -7.31
C LEU A 7 -0.31 3.69 -7.30
N ASN A 8 0.62 4.65 -7.23
CA ASN A 8 0.30 6.08 -7.26
C ASN A 8 0.45 6.74 -8.64
N HIS A 9 0.77 5.98 -9.68
CA HIS A 9 0.80 6.47 -11.06
C HIS A 9 -0.55 6.25 -11.72
N LEU A 10 -1.40 7.27 -11.71
CA LEU A 10 -2.82 7.12 -12.02
C LEU A 10 -3.25 8.00 -13.20
N PRO A 11 -4.21 7.54 -14.01
CA PRO A 11 -4.84 8.38 -15.02
C PRO A 11 -5.60 9.55 -14.38
N LYS A 12 -5.49 10.75 -14.96
CA LYS A 12 -6.05 11.97 -14.37
C LYS A 12 -7.56 12.11 -14.50
N GLN A 13 -8.21 11.33 -15.35
CA GLN A 13 -9.63 11.50 -15.67
C GLN A 13 -10.56 10.68 -14.79
N MET A 14 -10.03 9.96 -13.82
CA MET A 14 -10.81 9.14 -12.91
C MET A 14 -10.83 9.76 -11.53
N SER A 15 -11.82 9.38 -10.70
CA SER A 15 -11.79 9.71 -9.28
C SER A 15 -10.60 9.05 -8.60
N GLY A 16 -10.18 9.57 -7.46
CA GLY A 16 -9.05 9.00 -6.72
C GLY A 16 -9.21 7.52 -6.42
N GLY A 17 -10.39 7.10 -5.96
CA GLY A 17 -10.66 5.69 -5.66
C GLY A 17 -10.67 4.81 -6.90
N GLN A 18 -11.27 5.28 -8.00
CA GLN A 18 -11.27 4.54 -9.25
C GLN A 18 -9.87 4.42 -9.84
N GLN A 19 -9.09 5.49 -9.79
CA GLN A 19 -7.72 5.48 -10.27
C GLN A 19 -6.87 4.46 -9.52
N GLN A 20 -7.02 4.40 -8.21
CA GLN A 20 -6.26 3.49 -7.38
C GLN A 20 -6.64 2.03 -7.66
N ARG A 21 -7.92 1.75 -7.84
CA ARG A 21 -8.38 0.40 -8.21
C ARG A 21 -7.83 -0.03 -9.57
N VAL A 22 -7.78 0.87 -10.54
CA VAL A 22 -7.20 0.58 -11.86
C VAL A 22 -5.72 0.26 -11.72
N ALA A 23 -4.98 1.04 -10.93
CA ALA A 23 -3.56 0.80 -10.70
C ALA A 23 -3.33 -0.56 -10.03
N ILE A 24 -4.14 -0.92 -9.05
CA ILE A 24 -4.07 -2.22 -8.37
C ILE A 24 -4.39 -3.34 -9.35
N ALA A 25 -5.42 -3.18 -10.18
CA ALA A 25 -5.77 -4.18 -11.17
C ALA A 25 -4.64 -4.45 -12.15
N ARG A 26 -3.93 -3.40 -12.58
CA ARG A 26 -2.75 -3.56 -13.43
C ARG A 26 -1.63 -4.31 -12.71
N ALA A 27 -1.41 -4.00 -11.45
CA ALA A 27 -0.40 -4.68 -10.64
C ALA A 27 -0.73 -6.18 -10.49
N VAL A 28 -2.00 -6.51 -10.27
CA VAL A 28 -2.45 -7.90 -10.16
C VAL A 28 -2.29 -8.63 -11.49
N ALA A 29 -2.66 -8.00 -12.60
CA ALA A 29 -2.56 -8.60 -13.93
C ALA A 29 -1.11 -8.95 -14.30
N ALA A 30 -0.16 -8.12 -13.89
CA ALA A 30 1.26 -8.38 -14.10
C ALA A 30 1.83 -9.46 -13.16
N ARG A 31 1.12 -9.79 -12.09
CA ARG A 31 1.49 -10.79 -11.08
C ARG A 31 2.91 -10.61 -10.52
N PRO A 32 3.33 -9.41 -10.12
CA PRO A 32 4.64 -9.22 -9.55
C PRO A 32 4.73 -9.87 -8.17
N PRO A 33 5.92 -10.36 -7.78
CA PRO A 33 6.11 -10.87 -6.42
C PRO A 33 6.14 -9.75 -5.37
N ILE A 34 6.47 -8.54 -5.78
CA ILE A 34 6.56 -7.36 -4.90
C ILE A 34 5.68 -6.25 -5.46
N ILE A 35 4.86 -5.68 -4.59
CA ILE A 35 4.01 -4.54 -4.92
C ILE A 35 4.45 -3.37 -4.03
N LEU A 36 4.75 -2.24 -4.68
CA LEU A 36 5.13 -1.01 -3.98
C LEU A 36 3.95 -0.06 -3.98
N ALA A 37 3.44 0.26 -2.80
CA ALA A 37 2.33 1.18 -2.60
C ALA A 37 2.84 2.43 -1.88
N ASP A 38 2.92 3.54 -2.60
CA ASP A 38 3.43 4.81 -2.09
C ASP A 38 2.25 5.74 -1.79
N GLU A 39 1.98 5.98 -0.51
CA GLU A 39 0.83 6.75 -0.02
C GLU A 39 -0.48 6.33 -0.70
N PRO A 40 -0.84 5.04 -0.66
CA PRO A 40 -1.93 4.52 -1.50
C PRO A 40 -3.31 5.06 -1.14
N THR A 41 -3.47 5.57 0.09
CA THR A 41 -4.74 6.16 0.55
C THR A 41 -4.71 7.69 0.57
N GLY A 42 -3.61 8.31 0.14
CA GLY A 42 -3.51 9.76 0.07
C GLY A 42 -4.56 10.34 -0.87
N ASN A 43 -5.22 11.40 -0.47
CA ASN A 43 -6.28 12.07 -1.25
C ASN A 43 -7.56 11.24 -1.47
N LEU A 44 -7.72 10.11 -0.79
CA LEU A 44 -8.93 9.31 -0.85
C LEU A 44 -9.81 9.60 0.37
N ASP A 45 -11.13 9.49 0.19
CA ASP A 45 -12.03 9.49 1.34
C ASP A 45 -11.85 8.21 2.16
N SER A 46 -12.45 8.17 3.35
CA SER A 46 -12.28 7.04 4.27
C SER A 46 -12.76 5.71 3.68
N HIS A 47 -13.86 5.75 2.92
CA HIS A 47 -14.42 4.54 2.32
C HIS A 47 -13.50 3.98 1.23
N SER A 48 -13.08 4.84 0.30
CA SER A 48 -12.18 4.43 -0.78
C SER A 48 -10.82 4.01 -0.25
N GLY A 49 -10.31 4.70 0.77
CA GLY A 49 -9.06 4.33 1.43
C GLY A 49 -9.12 2.93 2.04
N ARG A 50 -10.22 2.60 2.73
CA ARG A 50 -10.40 1.26 3.28
C ARG A 50 -10.46 0.18 2.20
N ASP A 51 -11.14 0.46 1.09
CA ASP A 51 -11.22 -0.48 -0.02
C ASP A 51 -9.85 -0.78 -0.60
N VAL A 52 -9.03 0.25 -0.80
CA VAL A 52 -7.65 0.09 -1.28
C VAL A 52 -6.84 -0.76 -0.30
N MET A 53 -6.93 -0.49 0.99
CA MET A 53 -6.19 -1.26 2.00
C MET A 53 -6.64 -2.71 2.06
N LYS A 54 -7.93 -2.98 1.90
CA LYS A 54 -8.44 -4.36 1.85
C LYS A 54 -7.83 -5.13 0.68
N ILE A 55 -7.72 -4.50 -0.48
CA ILE A 55 -7.12 -5.13 -1.65
C ILE A 55 -5.63 -5.42 -1.40
N LEU A 56 -4.90 -4.48 -0.81
CA LEU A 56 -3.49 -4.69 -0.48
C LEU A 56 -3.29 -5.82 0.53
N HIS A 57 -4.14 -5.90 1.54
CA HIS A 57 -4.12 -7.02 2.50
C HIS A 57 -4.39 -8.35 1.80
N GLN A 58 -5.37 -8.39 0.91
CA GLN A 58 -5.70 -9.60 0.17
C GLN A 58 -4.52 -10.07 -0.69
N LEU A 59 -3.85 -9.15 -1.38
CA LEU A 59 -2.67 -9.48 -2.18
C LEU A 59 -1.55 -10.06 -1.32
N ASN A 60 -1.35 -9.51 -0.14
CA ASN A 60 -0.35 -10.03 0.79
C ASN A 60 -0.74 -11.42 1.29
N ASP A 61 -2.01 -11.64 1.61
CA ASP A 61 -2.50 -12.95 2.04
C ASP A 61 -2.36 -14.01 0.94
N GLU A 62 -2.35 -13.60 -0.32
CA GLU A 62 -2.12 -14.49 -1.45
C GLU A 62 -0.64 -14.81 -1.67
N GLY A 63 0.24 -14.34 -0.80
CA GLY A 63 1.66 -14.64 -0.85
C GLY A 63 2.53 -13.58 -1.50
N ARG A 64 1.99 -12.42 -1.85
CA ARG A 64 2.78 -11.33 -2.42
C ARG A 64 3.31 -10.43 -1.34
N THR A 65 4.51 -9.91 -1.54
CA THR A 65 5.09 -8.91 -0.65
C THR A 65 4.55 -7.54 -1.03
N VAL A 66 3.94 -6.85 -0.07
CA VAL A 66 3.45 -5.49 -0.26
C VAL A 66 4.31 -4.56 0.59
N ILE A 67 4.97 -3.60 -0.07
CA ILE A 67 5.75 -2.56 0.60
C ILE A 67 4.92 -1.29 0.57
N LEU A 68 4.60 -0.79 1.74
CA LEU A 68 3.72 0.36 1.91
C LEU A 68 4.53 1.53 2.46
N ILE A 69 4.51 2.65 1.74
CA ILE A 69 5.18 3.88 2.19
C ILE A 69 4.07 4.85 2.60
N THR A 70 4.10 5.32 3.84
CA THR A 70 3.06 6.22 4.33
C THR A 70 3.55 7.09 5.48
N HIS A 71 2.97 8.29 5.61
CA HIS A 71 3.10 9.16 6.77
C HIS A 71 1.95 8.95 7.77
N ASP A 72 0.96 8.15 7.42
CA ASP A 72 -0.20 7.89 8.27
C ASP A 72 0.09 6.72 9.21
N ASN A 73 0.19 7.00 10.51
CA ASN A 73 0.47 5.98 11.52
C ASN A 73 -0.63 4.91 11.57
N GLY A 74 -1.88 5.27 11.37
CA GLY A 74 -2.97 4.31 11.35
C GLY A 74 -2.84 3.30 10.22
N ILE A 75 -2.40 3.77 9.07
CA ILE A 75 -2.13 2.90 7.91
C ILE A 75 -0.90 2.03 8.18
N ALA A 76 0.17 2.61 8.74
CA ALA A 76 1.38 1.87 9.05
C ALA A 76 1.11 0.72 10.04
N GLU A 77 0.22 0.91 10.99
CA GLU A 77 -0.13 -0.11 11.99
C GLU A 77 -0.87 -1.31 11.40
N GLN A 78 -1.32 -1.23 10.16
CA GLN A 78 -1.91 -2.37 9.45
C GLN A 78 -0.85 -3.33 8.91
N ALA A 79 0.40 -2.92 8.86
CA ALA A 79 1.48 -3.75 8.33
C ALA A 79 1.94 -4.79 9.34
N LYS A 80 2.47 -5.90 8.83
CA LYS A 80 3.05 -6.97 9.65
C LYS A 80 4.42 -6.61 10.19
N ARG A 81 5.12 -5.70 9.53
CA ARG A 81 6.41 -5.16 9.96
C ARG A 81 6.41 -3.67 9.68
N VAL A 82 6.89 -2.90 10.64
CA VAL A 82 6.96 -1.44 10.53
C VAL A 82 8.42 -1.01 10.61
N ILE A 83 8.84 -0.24 9.62
CA ILE A 83 10.17 0.36 9.60
C ILE A 83 9.95 1.88 9.57
N ARG A 84 10.42 2.57 10.59
CA ARG A 84 10.30 4.02 10.67
C ARG A 84 11.63 4.65 10.31
N ILE A 85 11.57 5.62 9.39
CA ILE A 85 12.76 6.31 8.90
C ILE A 85 12.63 7.79 9.26
N GLN A 86 13.68 8.36 9.82
CA GLN A 86 13.75 9.77 10.16
C GLN A 86 15.13 10.31 9.79
N ASP A 87 15.15 11.44 9.06
CA ASP A 87 16.38 12.05 8.58
C ASP A 87 17.31 11.08 7.85
N GLY A 88 16.72 10.20 7.02
CA GLY A 88 17.44 9.23 6.23
C GLY A 88 17.98 8.03 7.01
N LYS A 89 17.60 7.89 8.27
CA LYS A 89 18.06 6.79 9.13
C LYS A 89 16.88 5.98 9.65
N VAL A 90 17.09 4.68 9.77
CA VAL A 90 16.12 3.80 10.41
C VAL A 90 16.17 4.04 11.92
N VAL A 91 15.06 4.50 12.49
CA VAL A 91 14.94 4.75 13.93
C VAL A 91 14.13 3.71 14.65
N GLU A 92 13.27 2.98 13.92
CA GLU A 92 12.51 1.85 14.47
C GLU A 92 12.38 0.77 13.40
N ASP A 93 12.41 -0.48 13.82
CA ASP A 93 12.14 -1.62 12.97
C ASP A 93 11.59 -2.72 13.88
N TYR A 94 10.30 -3.02 13.75
CA TYR A 94 9.68 -4.02 14.60
C TYR A 94 8.63 -4.82 13.84
N ARG A 95 8.44 -6.05 14.27
CA ARG A 95 7.34 -6.90 13.80
C ARG A 95 6.09 -6.54 14.58
N ASN A 96 5.01 -6.24 13.86
CA ASN A 96 3.73 -5.93 14.46
C ASN A 96 2.94 -7.24 14.65
N GLU A 97 2.78 -7.66 15.89
CA GLU A 97 2.11 -8.93 16.21
C GLU A 97 0.58 -8.82 16.08
N HIS A 98 0.05 -7.60 16.12
CA HIS A 98 -1.39 -7.34 16.04
C HIS A 98 -1.69 -6.27 14.99
N PRO A 99 -1.52 -6.59 13.69
CA PRO A 99 -1.82 -5.62 12.64
C PRO A 99 -3.28 -5.19 12.68
N LYS A 100 -3.53 -3.89 12.55
CA LYS A 100 -4.88 -3.36 12.49
C LYS A 100 -5.55 -3.76 11.19
N GLN A 101 -6.85 -3.99 11.25
CA GLN A 101 -7.64 -4.25 10.05
C GLN A 101 -8.01 -2.93 9.36
N PRO A 102 -8.19 -2.95 8.03
CA PRO A 102 -8.56 -1.75 7.29
C PRO A 102 -9.95 -1.22 7.64
#